data_c013d0d6e2a5108fefb12f29fb6d8908
#
_entry.id   c013d0d6e2a5108fefb12f29fb6d8908
#
_cell.length_a   1.000
_cell.length_b   1.000
_cell.length_c   1.000
_cell.angle_alpha   90.00
_cell.angle_beta   90.00
_cell.angle_gamma   90.00
#
_symmetry.space_group_name_H-M   'P 1'
#
loop_
_entity.id
_entity.type
_entity.pdbx_description
1 polymer ?
#
loop_
_entity_poly.entity_id
_entity_poly.type
_entity_poly.pdbx_seq_one_letter_code
_entity_poly.pdbx_strand_id
1 'polypeptide(L)'
;MANVQVNIERELREKIAPGTLIPKPKAKGGFIVKGWGIRRGENALIYLIPNWTEPTKPHQKGITTSEWKQAIERLTCAKEGSCNFTTIGGIFELLGYAYYAPPGVYRKTVG
;
A
#
# COMPACT_ATOMS: atom_id res chain seq x y z
N MET A 1 13.38 -16.09 19.00
CA MET A 1 12.14 -15.99 18.83
C MET A 1 11.68 -16.34 17.48
N ALA A 2 10.68 -16.82 17.48
CA ALA A 2 10.19 -17.27 16.25
C ALA A 2 10.04 -16.18 15.26
N ASN A 3 10.36 -16.47 14.09
CA ASN A 3 10.00 -15.61 13.00
C ASN A 3 8.52 -15.54 12.94
N VAL A 4 8.03 -14.40 13.31
CA VAL A 4 6.65 -14.17 13.03
C VAL A 4 6.58 -13.84 11.56
N GLN A 5 6.23 -14.83 10.78
CA GLN A 5 5.88 -14.54 9.41
C GLN A 5 4.54 -13.83 9.42
N VAL A 6 4.59 -12.57 9.14
CA VAL A 6 3.37 -11.79 9.03
C VAL A 6 2.62 -12.28 7.80
N ASN A 7 1.40 -12.73 8.00
CA ASN A 7 0.53 -12.99 6.87
C ASN A 7 -0.04 -11.65 6.42
N ILE A 8 0.66 -11.03 5.50
CA ILE A 8 0.31 -9.67 5.07
C ILE A 8 -1.11 -9.59 4.48
N GLU A 9 -1.51 -10.58 3.71
CA GLU A 9 -2.84 -10.55 3.13
C GLU A 9 -3.91 -10.56 4.22
N ARG A 10 -3.74 -11.38 5.24
CA ARG A 10 -4.67 -11.46 6.35
C ARG A 10 -4.74 -10.13 7.11
N GLU A 11 -3.58 -9.53 7.39
CA GLU A 11 -3.52 -8.24 8.07
C GLU A 11 -4.22 -7.17 7.27
N LEU A 12 -4.01 -7.15 5.97
CA LEU A 12 -4.66 -6.18 5.10
C LEU A 12 -6.19 -6.38 5.09
N ARG A 13 -6.63 -7.63 5.01
CA ARG A 13 -8.07 -7.90 5.00
C ARG A 13 -8.74 -7.52 6.31
N GLU A 14 -8.04 -7.68 7.42
CA GLU A 14 -8.60 -7.35 8.73
C GLU A 14 -8.56 -5.86 9.03
N LYS A 15 -7.51 -5.17 8.60
CA LYS A 15 -7.26 -3.80 9.05
C LYS A 15 -7.49 -2.73 7.99
N ILE A 16 -7.47 -3.10 6.73
CA ILE A 16 -7.62 -2.15 5.63
C ILE A 16 -8.91 -2.46 4.88
N ALA A 17 -9.97 -1.84 5.33
CA ALA A 17 -11.30 -2.06 4.74
C ALA A 17 -11.49 -1.23 3.46
N PRO A 18 -12.42 -1.64 2.58
CA PRO A 18 -12.80 -0.78 1.47
C PRO A 18 -13.23 0.60 1.96
N GLY A 19 -12.81 1.63 1.27
CA GLY A 19 -13.07 3.01 1.67
C GLY A 19 -11.97 3.63 2.51
N THR A 20 -10.97 2.87 2.93
CA THR A 20 -9.84 3.39 3.69
C THR A 20 -9.06 4.40 2.85
N LEU A 21 -8.81 5.57 3.42
CA LEU A 21 -8.01 6.59 2.77
C LEU A 21 -6.54 6.30 3.02
N ILE A 22 -5.76 6.23 1.95
CA ILE A 22 -4.34 5.92 2.03
C ILE A 22 -3.54 7.21 2.19
N PRO A 23 -2.71 7.35 3.23
CA PRO A 23 -1.84 8.52 3.38
C PRO A 23 -0.83 8.58 2.23
N LYS A 24 -0.76 9.73 1.58
CA LYS A 24 0.17 9.94 0.47
C LYS A 24 0.87 11.28 0.70
N PRO A 25 2.18 11.28 0.93
CA PRO A 25 2.89 12.51 1.32
C PRO A 25 2.73 13.67 0.36
N LYS A 26 2.58 13.41 -0.92
CA LYS A 26 2.52 14.46 -1.93
C LYS A 26 1.23 14.48 -2.74
N ALA A 27 0.28 13.61 -2.43
CA ALA A 27 -0.95 13.52 -3.22
C ALA A 27 -2.05 14.39 -2.63
N LYS A 28 -2.72 15.12 -3.51
CA LYS A 28 -3.93 15.86 -3.12
C LYS A 28 -5.12 14.91 -3.27
N GLY A 29 -6.06 14.98 -2.36
CA GLY A 29 -7.30 14.20 -2.44
C GLY A 29 -7.19 12.75 -2.02
N GLY A 30 -5.99 12.27 -1.76
CA GLY A 30 -5.79 10.92 -1.26
C GLY A 30 -6.14 9.81 -2.24
N PHE A 31 -5.68 8.62 -1.93
CA PHE A 31 -6.03 7.40 -2.67
C PHE A 31 -6.94 6.58 -1.77
N ILE A 32 -7.88 5.85 -2.38
CA ILE A 32 -8.91 5.14 -1.62
C ILE A 32 -8.86 3.65 -1.93
N VAL A 33 -8.88 2.83 -0.91
CA VAL A 33 -8.94 1.38 -1.07
C VAL A 33 -10.32 1.00 -1.60
N LYS A 34 -10.34 0.25 -2.71
CA LYS A 34 -11.59 -0.27 -3.26
C LYS A 34 -11.93 -1.63 -2.69
N GLY A 35 -10.94 -2.45 -2.44
CA GLY A 35 -11.14 -3.82 -1.95
C GLY A 35 -10.23 -4.80 -2.66
N TRP A 36 -10.55 -6.08 -2.57
CA TRP A 36 -9.73 -7.12 -3.17
C TRP A 36 -10.25 -7.53 -4.54
N GLY A 37 -9.33 -7.81 -5.45
CA GLY A 37 -9.64 -8.28 -6.80
C GLY A 37 -8.53 -9.18 -7.28
N ILE A 38 -8.50 -9.41 -8.60
CA ILE A 38 -7.49 -10.27 -9.22
C ILE A 38 -6.65 -9.44 -10.19
N ARG A 39 -5.34 -9.58 -10.09
CA ARG A 39 -4.38 -8.99 -11.02
C ARG A 39 -3.31 -10.02 -11.31
N ARG A 40 -3.03 -10.25 -12.60
CA ARG A 40 -1.98 -11.20 -13.01
C ARG A 40 -2.15 -12.59 -12.40
N GLY A 41 -3.41 -13.02 -12.21
CA GLY A 41 -3.70 -14.33 -11.66
C GLY A 41 -3.56 -14.42 -10.14
N GLU A 42 -3.36 -13.30 -9.45
CA GLU A 42 -3.20 -13.27 -8.00
C GLU A 42 -4.24 -12.37 -7.35
N ASN A 43 -4.49 -12.62 -6.08
CA ASN A 43 -5.26 -11.67 -5.28
C ASN A 43 -4.49 -10.36 -5.19
N ALA A 44 -5.20 -9.25 -5.29
CA ALA A 44 -4.60 -7.93 -5.25
C ALA A 44 -5.48 -6.97 -4.49
N LEU A 45 -4.86 -6.11 -3.71
CA LEU A 45 -5.56 -4.99 -3.09
C LEU A 45 -5.72 -3.91 -4.14
N ILE A 46 -6.96 -3.61 -4.48
CA ILE A 46 -7.28 -2.62 -5.51
C ILE A 46 -7.52 -1.27 -4.85
N TYR A 47 -6.94 -0.23 -5.41
CA TYR A 47 -7.15 1.12 -4.92
C TYR A 47 -7.41 2.08 -6.06
N LEU A 48 -8.04 3.20 -5.74
CA LEU A 48 -8.46 4.21 -6.69
C LEU A 48 -7.60 5.44 -6.56
N ILE A 49 -7.16 5.94 -7.71
CA ILE A 49 -6.41 7.18 -7.81
C ILE A 49 -7.35 8.21 -8.42
N PRO A 50 -7.56 9.37 -7.78
CA PRO A 50 -8.42 10.39 -8.36
C PRO A 50 -7.96 10.77 -9.75
N ASN A 51 -8.92 10.97 -10.64
CA ASN A 51 -8.67 11.48 -11.97
C ASN A 51 -9.17 12.92 -12.02
N TRP A 52 -8.26 13.87 -12.01
CA TRP A 52 -8.63 15.29 -11.92
C TRP A 52 -9.29 15.82 -13.18
N THR A 53 -9.07 15.17 -14.32
CA THR A 53 -9.71 15.57 -15.58
C THR A 53 -11.07 14.91 -15.75
N GLU A 54 -11.26 13.71 -15.19
CA GLU A 54 -12.54 12.98 -15.24
C GLU A 54 -12.86 12.43 -13.86
N PRO A 55 -13.37 13.24 -12.93
CA PRO A 55 -13.59 12.81 -11.55
C PRO A 55 -14.48 11.56 -11.38
N THR A 56 -15.37 11.32 -12.34
CA THR A 56 -16.25 10.16 -12.28
C THR A 56 -15.59 8.86 -12.74
N LYS A 57 -14.36 8.94 -13.24
CA LYS A 57 -13.64 7.79 -13.78
C LYS A 57 -12.25 7.70 -13.14
N PRO A 58 -12.17 7.37 -11.87
CA PRO A 58 -10.85 7.24 -11.22
C PRO A 58 -10.06 6.10 -11.83
N HIS A 59 -8.75 6.21 -11.77
CA HIS A 59 -7.87 5.13 -12.19
C HIS A 59 -7.86 4.05 -11.13
N GLN A 60 -7.83 2.79 -11.55
CA GLN A 60 -7.70 1.67 -10.64
C GLN A 60 -6.32 1.07 -10.79
N LYS A 61 -5.70 0.79 -9.65
CA LYS A 61 -4.45 0.05 -9.60
C LYS A 61 -4.56 -1.06 -8.57
N GLY A 62 -3.65 -2.01 -8.64
CA GLY A 62 -3.66 -3.13 -7.72
C GLY A 62 -2.26 -3.48 -7.25
N ILE A 63 -2.18 -4.02 -6.05
CA ILE A 63 -0.94 -4.51 -5.46
C ILE A 63 -1.15 -5.98 -5.16
N THR A 64 -0.45 -6.83 -5.89
CA THR A 64 -0.63 -8.27 -5.78
C THR A 64 -0.03 -8.82 -4.49
N THR A 65 -0.44 -10.02 -4.12
CA THR A 65 0.12 -10.69 -2.95
C THR A 65 1.63 -10.84 -3.05
N SER A 66 2.13 -11.15 -4.25
CA SER A 66 3.59 -11.24 -4.46
C SER A 66 4.28 -9.92 -4.21
N GLU A 67 3.69 -8.83 -4.68
CA GLU A 67 4.24 -7.49 -4.46
C GLU A 67 4.24 -7.13 -2.97
N TRP A 68 3.18 -7.49 -2.25
CA TRP A 68 3.12 -7.27 -0.81
C TRP A 68 4.21 -8.03 -0.06
N LYS A 69 4.46 -9.28 -0.43
CA LYS A 69 5.50 -10.08 0.20
C LYS A 69 6.87 -9.47 -0.04
N GLN A 70 7.15 -9.03 -1.26
CA GLN A 70 8.40 -8.36 -1.55
C GLN A 70 8.56 -7.06 -0.76
N ALA A 71 7.48 -6.31 -0.64
CA ALA A 71 7.51 -5.06 0.09
C ALA A 71 7.83 -5.26 1.56
N ILE A 72 7.28 -6.30 2.17
CA ILE A 72 7.56 -6.64 3.57
C ILE A 72 9.06 -6.90 3.76
N GLU A 73 9.66 -7.65 2.84
CA GLU A 73 11.08 -7.97 2.93
C GLU A 73 11.99 -6.76 2.76
N ARG A 74 11.55 -5.81 1.95
CA ARG A 74 12.38 -4.66 1.56
C ARG A 74 11.92 -3.35 2.17
N LEU A 75 11.10 -3.40 3.19
CA LEU A 75 10.47 -2.20 3.72
C LEU A 75 11.48 -1.12 4.08
N THR A 76 12.58 -1.49 4.70
CA THR A 76 13.59 -0.51 5.12
C THR A 76 14.42 0.04 3.97
N CYS A 77 14.36 -0.60 2.82
CA CYS A 77 15.14 -0.21 1.65
C CYS A 77 14.27 0.36 0.54
N ALA A 78 12.99 0.53 0.80
CA ALA A 78 12.08 1.02 -0.22
C ALA A 78 12.44 2.43 -0.64
N LYS A 79 12.47 2.65 -1.93
CA LYS A 79 12.75 3.97 -2.53
C LYS A 79 11.68 4.29 -3.54
N GLU A 80 11.47 5.56 -3.77
CA GLU A 80 10.58 5.97 -4.85
C GLU A 80 11.08 5.43 -6.18
N GLY A 81 10.15 5.19 -7.07
CA GLY A 81 10.50 4.72 -8.41
C GLY A 81 9.59 3.63 -8.92
N SER A 82 8.82 2.97 -8.06
CA SER A 82 7.83 2.01 -8.52
C SER A 82 6.44 2.63 -8.46
N CYS A 83 5.54 2.12 -9.28
CA CYS A 83 4.17 2.65 -9.34
C CYS A 83 3.43 2.56 -8.01
N ASN A 84 3.74 1.56 -7.21
CA ASN A 84 3.03 1.29 -5.97
C ASN A 84 3.80 1.67 -4.71
N PHE A 85 4.97 2.26 -4.87
CA PHE A 85 5.84 2.52 -3.71
C PHE A 85 5.16 3.31 -2.60
N THR A 86 4.65 4.49 -2.92
CA THR A 86 4.05 5.35 -1.90
C THR A 86 2.73 4.80 -1.40
N THR A 87 2.02 4.04 -2.21
CA THR A 87 0.77 3.41 -1.79
C THR A 87 1.05 2.32 -0.76
N ILE A 88 2.03 1.48 -1.05
CA ILE A 88 2.46 0.44 -0.10
C ILE A 88 2.94 1.08 1.20
N GLY A 89 3.78 2.11 1.09
CA GLY A 89 4.29 2.82 2.26
C GLY A 89 3.18 3.43 3.08
N GLY A 90 2.21 4.08 2.44
CA GLY A 90 1.08 4.67 3.15
C GLY A 90 0.24 3.63 3.88
N ILE A 91 0.02 2.48 3.27
CA ILE A 91 -0.72 1.41 3.93
C ILE A 91 0.09 0.82 5.08
N PHE A 92 1.41 0.68 4.92
CA PHE A 92 2.26 0.23 6.01
C PHE A 92 2.26 1.20 7.18
N GLU A 93 2.14 2.51 6.90
CA GLU A 93 1.95 3.48 7.98
C GLU A 93 0.65 3.23 8.74
N LEU A 94 -0.43 2.95 8.04
CA LEU A 94 -1.71 2.63 8.66
C LEU A 94 -1.63 1.37 9.52
N LEU A 95 -0.83 0.40 9.10
CA LEU A 95 -0.64 -0.84 9.85
C LEU A 95 0.36 -0.69 11.00
N GLY A 96 1.08 0.42 11.06
CA GLY A 96 2.09 0.63 12.07
C GLY A 96 3.43 -0.05 11.77
N TYR A 97 3.65 -0.45 10.53
CA TYR A 97 4.89 -1.13 10.13
C TYR A 97 5.99 -0.18 9.72
N ALA A 98 5.62 1.03 9.28
CA ALA A 98 6.58 1.98 8.75
C ALA A 98 6.12 3.41 8.99
N TYR A 99 7.03 4.35 8.78
CA TYR A 99 6.70 5.77 8.76
C TYR A 99 7.45 6.44 7.62
N TYR A 100 6.87 7.52 7.13
CA TYR A 100 7.50 8.28 6.05
C TYR A 100 8.64 9.13 6.61
N ALA A 101 9.82 8.99 6.01
CA ALA A 101 10.99 9.80 6.35
C ALA A 101 11.40 10.57 5.09
N PRO A 102 11.18 11.87 5.04
CA PRO A 102 11.61 12.65 3.89
C PRO A 102 13.13 12.61 3.72
N PRO A 103 13.63 12.69 2.47
CA PRO A 103 12.85 12.71 1.24
C PRO A 103 12.61 11.30 0.67
N GLY A 104 11.35 10.95 0.44
CA GLY A 104 11.01 9.80 -0.38
C GLY A 104 11.38 8.42 0.14
N VAL A 105 11.48 8.23 1.44
CA VAL A 105 11.86 6.96 2.04
C VAL A 105 10.85 6.57 3.11
N TYR A 106 10.52 5.29 3.18
CA TYR A 106 9.77 4.74 4.31
C TYR A 106 10.72 3.93 5.17
N ARG A 107 10.65 4.15 6.47
CA ARG A 107 11.48 3.45 7.42
C ARG A 107 10.64 2.50 8.24
N LYS A 108 11.19 1.32 8.51
CA LYS A 108 10.54 0.34 9.33
C LYS A 108 10.42 0.87 10.76
N THR A 109 9.25 0.71 11.34
CA THR A 109 9.09 0.98 12.77
C THR A 109 9.82 -0.11 13.53
N VAL A 110 10.20 0.23 14.74
CA VAL A 110 10.89 -0.73 15.58
C VAL A 110 9.97 -1.90 15.87
N GLY A 111 10.42 -3.05 15.57
CA GLY A 111 9.61 -4.23 15.80
C GLY A 111 10.47 -5.33 16.30
#